data_123f167681c0b4003818a0b9d183d276
#
_entry.id   123f167681c0b4003818a0b9d183d276
#
_cell.length_a   1.000
_cell.length_b   1.000
_cell.length_c   1.000
_cell.angle_alpha   90.00
_cell.angle_beta   90.00
_cell.angle_gamma   90.00
#
_symmetry.space_group_name_H-M   'P 1'
#
loop_
_entity.id
_entity.type
_entity.pdbx_description
1 polymer ?
#
loop_
_entity_poly.entity_id
_entity_poly.type
_entity_poly.pdbx_seq_one_letter_code
_entity_poly.pdbx_strand_id
1 'polypeptide(L)'
;MKNENRAYVELANRLVEEFYKKQSAGLLSNLNKRNMDELEVSREKIIKTIRSELSEYESDSGAAITEEEKDIIMEIIDRELWGYGVIDPYIHEEDISDIKIYGGDRVMAKEVGKRKKLDVRFESDKAYKKFVSKLLERNKINLGTANAIQTFTDTSLDDFILRITVISGLLTDSGLPVVAIRKIPKNKYNLLTLSHKGMFTKGRKPAEKEKNTRTIRVFEKLNPELGQIISDMIDSKGILFTGKGASGKTTLMNAMISEIPHNESVMICQENAELFDLNHPDLFGCHVLTNTGDSKISYELGDLTRVALLVDLDRVIVGEVKEGSEAAGLSKASMTGHKCWTSVHGESCQMAVDKMADYISQATGYSTRDSLKQLLGFEYVVHLKDFKVDEVIRISGWNSDEECLIYENVYVNM
;
A
#
# COMPACT_ATOMS: atom_id res chain seq x y z
N MET A 1 -21.31 5.21 -14.39
CA MET A 1 -22.12 4.14 -13.75
C MET A 1 -21.77 4.05 -12.25
N LYS A 2 -22.06 5.14 -11.48
CA LYS A 2 -21.62 5.27 -10.08
C LYS A 2 -22.62 4.79 -9.03
N ASN A 3 -23.75 4.18 -9.43
CA ASN A 3 -24.74 3.59 -8.52
C ASN A 3 -25.32 2.35 -9.20
N GLU A 4 -24.55 1.26 -9.24
CA GLU A 4 -25.15 -0.03 -9.58
C GLU A 4 -26.13 -0.39 -8.47
N ASN A 5 -27.35 -0.76 -8.88
CA ASN A 5 -28.37 -1.16 -7.92
C ASN A 5 -27.84 -2.39 -7.17
N ARG A 6 -27.72 -2.30 -5.86
CA ARG A 6 -27.20 -3.36 -4.99
C ARG A 6 -27.92 -4.70 -5.23
N ALA A 7 -29.21 -4.65 -5.56
CA ALA A 7 -29.99 -5.83 -5.88
C ALA A 7 -29.46 -6.58 -7.12
N TYR A 8 -28.95 -5.85 -8.14
CA TYR A 8 -28.38 -6.48 -9.35
C TYR A 8 -27.05 -7.16 -9.05
N VAL A 9 -26.22 -6.54 -8.20
CA VAL A 9 -24.96 -7.15 -7.76
C VAL A 9 -25.21 -8.42 -6.95
N GLU A 10 -26.17 -8.38 -6.02
CA GLU A 10 -26.55 -9.56 -5.21
C GLU A 10 -27.12 -10.69 -6.11
N LEU A 11 -27.93 -10.35 -7.09
CA LEU A 11 -28.49 -11.33 -8.04
C LEU A 11 -27.39 -11.92 -8.94
N ALA A 12 -26.51 -11.07 -9.49
CA ALA A 12 -25.39 -11.51 -10.31
C ALA A 12 -24.46 -12.49 -9.54
N ASN A 13 -24.09 -12.14 -8.30
CA ASN A 13 -23.27 -13.00 -7.45
C ASN A 13 -23.95 -14.34 -7.15
N ARG A 14 -25.25 -14.33 -6.89
CA ARG A 14 -26.04 -15.56 -6.67
C ARG A 14 -26.04 -16.44 -7.90
N LEU A 15 -26.29 -15.89 -9.09
CA LEU A 15 -26.26 -16.65 -10.35
C LEU A 15 -24.89 -17.24 -10.64
N VAL A 16 -23.82 -16.48 -10.40
CA VAL A 16 -22.45 -16.98 -10.51
C VAL A 16 -22.17 -18.12 -9.50
N GLU A 17 -22.65 -18.02 -8.27
CA GLU A 17 -22.50 -19.09 -7.28
C GLU A 17 -23.29 -20.35 -7.64
N GLU A 18 -24.51 -20.20 -8.13
CA GLU A 18 -25.35 -21.31 -8.61
C GLU A 18 -24.73 -21.99 -9.82
N PHE A 19 -24.20 -21.21 -10.76
CA PHE A 19 -23.44 -21.72 -11.89
C PHE A 19 -22.26 -22.58 -11.43
N TYR A 20 -21.42 -22.08 -10.49
CA TYR A 20 -20.31 -22.85 -9.95
C TYR A 20 -20.75 -24.13 -9.22
N LYS A 21 -21.89 -24.13 -8.54
CA LYS A 21 -22.43 -25.32 -7.85
C LYS A 21 -22.95 -26.37 -8.82
N LYS A 22 -23.57 -25.96 -9.94
CA LYS A 22 -24.16 -26.85 -10.92
C LYS A 22 -23.14 -27.47 -11.88
N GLN A 23 -22.00 -26.79 -12.08
CA GLN A 23 -20.97 -27.25 -13.02
C GLN A 23 -19.96 -28.16 -12.32
N SER A 24 -19.87 -29.41 -12.79
CA SER A 24 -18.78 -30.32 -12.38
C SER A 24 -17.41 -29.78 -12.86
N ALA A 25 -16.35 -30.09 -12.11
CA ALA A 25 -14.98 -29.56 -12.21
C ALA A 25 -14.37 -29.51 -13.64
N GLY A 26 -14.96 -30.16 -14.65
CA GLY A 26 -14.46 -30.23 -16.02
C GLY A 26 -14.63 -28.93 -16.84
N LEU A 27 -15.67 -28.11 -16.60
CA LEU A 27 -15.86 -26.85 -17.33
C LEU A 27 -15.00 -25.72 -16.75
N LEU A 28 -14.74 -25.75 -15.45
CA LEU A 28 -13.88 -24.77 -14.77
C LEU A 28 -12.42 -24.88 -15.19
N SER A 29 -11.95 -26.09 -15.53
CA SER A 29 -10.60 -26.30 -16.06
C SER A 29 -10.40 -25.66 -17.45
N ASN A 30 -11.47 -25.41 -18.18
CA ASN A 30 -11.44 -24.77 -19.50
C ASN A 30 -11.34 -23.24 -19.44
N LEU A 31 -11.71 -22.61 -18.32
CA LEU A 31 -11.55 -21.15 -18.10
C LEU A 31 -10.06 -20.74 -18.04
N ASN A 32 -9.16 -21.69 -17.83
CA ASN A 32 -7.70 -21.48 -17.71
C ASN A 32 -6.91 -21.87 -18.97
N LYS A 33 -7.55 -22.15 -20.10
CA LYS A 33 -6.85 -22.53 -21.33
C LYS A 33 -6.28 -21.32 -22.04
N ARG A 34 -5.03 -21.49 -22.56
CA ARG A 34 -4.25 -20.45 -23.26
C ARG A 34 -4.66 -20.20 -24.70
N ASN A 35 -5.63 -20.94 -25.25
CA ASN A 35 -6.06 -20.82 -26.64
C ASN A 35 -7.24 -19.84 -26.70
N MET A 36 -7.05 -18.67 -27.30
CA MET A 36 -8.04 -17.59 -27.35
C MET A 36 -9.37 -18.05 -27.97
N ASP A 37 -9.31 -18.84 -29.04
CA ASP A 37 -10.51 -19.34 -29.73
C ASP A 37 -11.34 -20.32 -28.88
N GLU A 38 -10.67 -21.19 -28.10
CA GLU A 38 -11.36 -22.11 -27.17
C GLU A 38 -11.92 -21.39 -25.94
N LEU A 39 -11.28 -20.29 -25.51
CA LEU A 39 -11.73 -19.43 -24.44
C LEU A 39 -13.01 -18.67 -24.84
N GLU A 40 -13.04 -18.14 -26.06
CA GLU A 40 -14.19 -17.38 -26.58
C GLU A 40 -15.44 -18.27 -26.72
N VAL A 41 -15.28 -19.46 -27.31
CA VAL A 41 -16.35 -20.46 -27.41
C VAL A 41 -16.85 -20.93 -26.03
N SER A 42 -15.94 -21.04 -25.04
CA SER A 42 -16.33 -21.39 -23.68
C SER A 42 -17.06 -20.26 -22.98
N ARG A 43 -16.63 -19.01 -23.17
CA ARG A 43 -17.25 -17.81 -22.63
C ARG A 43 -18.69 -17.64 -23.13
N GLU A 44 -18.91 -17.76 -24.45
CA GLU A 44 -20.24 -17.69 -25.04
C GLU A 44 -21.20 -18.74 -24.47
N LYS A 45 -20.73 -19.99 -24.30
CA LYS A 45 -21.55 -21.06 -23.70
C LYS A 45 -21.93 -20.74 -22.25
N ILE A 46 -21.00 -20.24 -21.46
CA ILE A 46 -21.23 -19.88 -20.06
C ILE A 46 -22.22 -18.73 -19.99
N ILE A 47 -22.03 -17.67 -20.77
CA ILE A 47 -22.95 -16.53 -20.87
C ILE A 47 -24.35 -16.99 -21.24
N LYS A 48 -24.48 -17.87 -22.23
CA LYS A 48 -25.79 -18.42 -22.65
C LYS A 48 -26.45 -19.22 -21.53
N THR A 49 -25.68 -20.02 -20.79
CA THR A 49 -26.19 -20.80 -19.66
C THR A 49 -26.71 -19.89 -18.56
N ILE A 50 -25.92 -18.89 -18.17
CA ILE A 50 -26.30 -17.96 -17.08
C ILE A 50 -27.51 -17.09 -17.52
N ARG A 51 -27.58 -16.69 -18.79
CA ARG A 51 -28.75 -15.96 -19.32
C ARG A 51 -30.03 -16.81 -19.28
N SER A 52 -29.92 -18.13 -19.49
CA SER A 52 -31.02 -19.06 -19.29
C SER A 52 -31.43 -19.17 -17.82
N GLU A 53 -30.45 -19.25 -16.90
CA GLU A 53 -30.73 -19.28 -15.46
C GLU A 53 -31.37 -17.96 -14.95
N LEU A 54 -31.02 -16.82 -15.53
CA LEU A 54 -31.66 -15.55 -15.24
C LEU A 54 -33.12 -15.53 -15.67
N SER A 55 -33.44 -16.13 -16.84
CA SER A 55 -34.80 -16.25 -17.32
C SER A 55 -35.62 -17.24 -16.47
N GLU A 56 -35.03 -18.32 -15.99
CA GLU A 56 -35.66 -19.24 -15.03
C GLU A 56 -35.97 -18.53 -13.70
N TYR A 57 -35.01 -17.72 -13.19
CA TYR A 57 -35.22 -16.92 -11.99
C TYR A 57 -36.38 -15.93 -12.12
N GLU A 58 -36.56 -15.27 -13.28
CA GLU A 58 -37.73 -14.42 -13.56
C GLU A 58 -39.04 -15.19 -13.46
N SER A 59 -39.06 -16.38 -14.06
CA SER A 59 -40.25 -17.25 -14.05
C SER A 59 -40.63 -17.71 -12.65
N ASP A 60 -39.63 -18.10 -11.84
CA ASP A 60 -39.83 -18.65 -10.51
C ASP A 60 -40.16 -17.58 -9.47
N SER A 61 -39.54 -16.41 -9.58
CA SER A 61 -39.71 -15.30 -8.62
C SER A 61 -40.91 -14.41 -8.93
N GLY A 62 -41.41 -14.47 -10.15
CA GLY A 62 -42.45 -13.54 -10.65
C GLY A 62 -41.93 -12.10 -10.82
N ALA A 63 -40.62 -11.89 -10.74
CA ALA A 63 -39.97 -10.58 -10.93
C ALA A 63 -39.92 -10.27 -12.44
N ALA A 64 -40.46 -9.12 -12.86
CA ALA A 64 -40.27 -8.63 -14.21
C ALA A 64 -38.96 -7.87 -14.29
N ILE A 65 -37.92 -8.46 -14.91
CA ILE A 65 -36.63 -7.83 -15.15
C ILE A 65 -36.64 -7.33 -16.61
N THR A 66 -36.40 -6.03 -16.81
CA THR A 66 -36.31 -5.45 -18.15
C THR A 66 -35.06 -5.93 -18.88
N GLU A 67 -35.03 -5.88 -20.22
CA GLU A 67 -33.86 -6.24 -21.00
C GLU A 67 -32.62 -5.37 -20.63
N GLU A 68 -32.82 -4.08 -20.33
CA GLU A 68 -31.76 -3.19 -19.87
C GLU A 68 -31.18 -3.67 -18.52
N GLU A 69 -32.02 -4.11 -17.60
CA GLU A 69 -31.60 -4.67 -16.32
C GLU A 69 -30.85 -6.00 -16.49
N LYS A 70 -31.29 -6.84 -17.40
CA LYS A 70 -30.60 -8.09 -17.75
C LYS A 70 -29.21 -7.81 -18.30
N ASP A 71 -29.07 -6.82 -19.18
CA ASP A 71 -27.77 -6.47 -19.75
C ASP A 71 -26.84 -5.94 -18.66
N ILE A 72 -27.32 -5.13 -17.72
CA ILE A 72 -26.54 -4.67 -16.56
C ILE A 72 -26.10 -5.86 -15.69
N ILE A 73 -27.03 -6.79 -15.37
CA ILE A 73 -26.71 -7.98 -14.58
C ILE A 73 -25.66 -8.85 -15.30
N MET A 74 -25.82 -9.04 -16.61
CA MET A 74 -24.86 -9.81 -17.41
C MET A 74 -23.48 -9.15 -17.48
N GLU A 75 -23.40 -7.81 -17.53
CA GLU A 75 -22.15 -7.07 -17.46
C GLU A 75 -21.46 -7.26 -16.09
N ILE A 76 -22.22 -7.24 -14.99
CA ILE A 76 -21.70 -7.53 -13.66
C ILE A 76 -21.17 -8.96 -13.60
N ILE A 77 -21.89 -9.94 -14.14
CA ILE A 77 -21.48 -11.35 -14.19
C ILE A 77 -20.19 -11.51 -15.01
N ASP A 78 -20.08 -10.83 -16.14
CA ASP A 78 -18.88 -10.86 -16.99
C ASP A 78 -17.65 -10.36 -16.21
N ARG A 79 -17.81 -9.23 -15.51
CA ARG A 79 -16.74 -8.66 -14.65
C ARG A 79 -16.37 -9.58 -13.48
N GLU A 80 -17.34 -10.28 -12.90
CA GLU A 80 -17.08 -11.24 -11.82
C GLU A 80 -16.40 -12.53 -12.31
N LEU A 81 -16.69 -12.98 -13.50
CA LEU A 81 -16.12 -14.23 -14.03
C LEU A 81 -14.74 -14.03 -14.67
N TRP A 82 -14.56 -12.99 -15.48
CA TRP A 82 -13.38 -12.77 -16.30
C TRP A 82 -12.66 -11.46 -16.04
N GLY A 83 -13.30 -10.47 -15.44
CA GLY A 83 -12.74 -9.18 -15.10
C GLY A 83 -12.15 -9.12 -13.69
N TYR A 84 -12.18 -7.93 -13.12
CA TYR A 84 -11.68 -7.61 -11.79
C TYR A 84 -12.82 -7.35 -10.79
N GLY A 85 -13.99 -7.95 -11.00
CA GLY A 85 -15.15 -7.84 -10.11
C GLY A 85 -15.53 -6.38 -9.86
N VAL A 86 -15.76 -6.04 -8.59
CA VAL A 86 -16.20 -4.69 -8.19
C VAL A 86 -15.24 -3.55 -8.52
N ILE A 87 -13.95 -3.85 -8.72
CA ILE A 87 -12.95 -2.84 -9.09
C ILE A 87 -12.75 -2.71 -10.61
N ASP A 88 -13.37 -3.56 -11.40
CA ASP A 88 -13.21 -3.61 -12.85
C ASP A 88 -13.43 -2.27 -13.55
N PRO A 89 -14.48 -1.48 -13.25
CA PRO A 89 -14.67 -0.16 -13.86
C PRO A 89 -13.48 0.78 -13.66
N TYR A 90 -12.83 0.71 -12.49
CA TYR A 90 -11.67 1.56 -12.16
C TYR A 90 -10.37 1.08 -12.82
N ILE A 91 -10.30 -0.22 -13.15
CA ILE A 91 -9.18 -0.77 -13.94
C ILE A 91 -9.17 -0.14 -15.34
N HIS A 92 -10.32 0.15 -15.92
CA HIS A 92 -10.45 0.73 -17.25
C HIS A 92 -10.39 2.27 -17.27
N GLU A 93 -10.51 2.97 -16.12
CA GLU A 93 -10.38 4.44 -16.07
C GLU A 93 -8.93 4.88 -16.37
N GLU A 94 -8.72 5.67 -17.43
CA GLU A 94 -7.37 6.10 -17.87
C GLU A 94 -6.63 6.95 -16.83
N ASP A 95 -7.36 7.76 -16.08
CA ASP A 95 -6.80 8.70 -15.11
C ASP A 95 -6.34 8.04 -13.80
N ILE A 96 -6.71 6.79 -13.57
CA ILE A 96 -6.27 5.99 -12.44
C ILE A 96 -4.97 5.27 -12.81
N SER A 97 -3.90 5.53 -12.06
CA SER A 97 -2.59 4.89 -12.25
C SER A 97 -2.37 3.70 -11.32
N ASP A 98 -2.88 3.77 -10.09
CA ASP A 98 -2.67 2.74 -9.08
C ASP A 98 -3.97 2.49 -8.29
N ILE A 99 -4.21 1.23 -7.91
CA ILE A 99 -5.33 0.83 -7.04
C ILE A 99 -4.75 -0.02 -5.92
N LYS A 100 -5.16 0.25 -4.68
CA LYS A 100 -4.83 -0.57 -3.51
C LYS A 100 -6.07 -1.00 -2.76
N ILE A 101 -6.07 -2.27 -2.33
CA ILE A 101 -7.19 -2.89 -1.63
C ILE A 101 -6.64 -3.45 -0.32
N TYR A 102 -7.21 -3.03 0.80
CA TYR A 102 -6.80 -3.42 2.16
C TYR A 102 -7.81 -4.29 2.90
N GLY A 103 -8.92 -4.60 2.25
CA GLY A 103 -10.04 -5.38 2.79
C GLY A 103 -11.31 -5.12 1.99
N GLY A 104 -12.44 -5.62 2.47
CA GLY A 104 -13.69 -5.55 1.75
C GLY A 104 -14.23 -4.14 1.51
N ASP A 105 -13.93 -3.18 2.38
CA ASP A 105 -14.51 -1.83 2.39
C ASP A 105 -13.49 -0.70 2.17
N ARG A 106 -12.21 -1.07 1.98
CA ARG A 106 -11.14 -0.08 1.89
C ARG A 106 -10.36 -0.23 0.59
N VAL A 107 -10.83 0.47 -0.44
CA VAL A 107 -10.20 0.53 -1.76
C VAL A 107 -9.75 1.95 -2.06
N MET A 108 -8.46 2.12 -2.31
CA MET A 108 -7.83 3.39 -2.61
C MET A 108 -7.36 3.42 -4.06
N ALA A 109 -7.46 4.56 -4.70
CA ALA A 109 -6.91 4.80 -6.02
C ALA A 109 -6.03 6.04 -6.05
N LYS A 110 -5.09 6.06 -7.00
CA LYS A 110 -4.31 7.25 -7.36
C LYS A 110 -4.78 7.75 -8.71
N GLU A 111 -5.52 8.86 -8.71
CA GLU A 111 -6.09 9.47 -9.90
C GLU A 111 -5.42 10.82 -10.16
N VAL A 112 -4.80 10.96 -11.34
CA VAL A 112 -4.05 12.18 -11.72
C VAL A 112 -3.06 12.60 -10.61
N GLY A 113 -2.37 11.61 -10.02
CA GLY A 113 -1.38 11.81 -8.95
C GLY A 113 -1.96 12.10 -7.56
N LYS A 114 -3.28 12.14 -7.39
CA LYS A 114 -3.95 12.33 -6.09
C LYS A 114 -4.56 11.03 -5.60
N ARG A 115 -4.44 10.76 -4.31
CA ARG A 115 -5.06 9.60 -3.68
C ARG A 115 -6.49 9.91 -3.29
N LYS A 116 -7.37 8.95 -3.53
CA LYS A 116 -8.77 9.01 -3.12
C LYS A 116 -9.28 7.63 -2.70
N LYS A 117 -10.18 7.59 -1.74
CA LYS A 117 -10.96 6.38 -1.47
C LYS A 117 -11.99 6.22 -2.57
N LEU A 118 -12.10 5.00 -3.12
CA LEU A 118 -13.14 4.68 -4.09
C LEU A 118 -14.45 4.35 -3.36
N ASP A 119 -15.56 4.76 -3.96
CA ASP A 119 -16.90 4.39 -3.48
C ASP A 119 -17.26 2.99 -4.02
N VAL A 120 -16.48 2.00 -3.59
CA VAL A 120 -16.65 0.60 -3.95
C VAL A 120 -16.28 -0.27 -2.76
N ARG A 121 -16.99 -1.37 -2.60
CA ARG A 121 -16.71 -2.34 -1.55
C ARG A 121 -17.06 -3.75 -2.01
N PHE A 122 -16.37 -4.72 -1.48
CA PHE A 122 -16.76 -6.12 -1.52
C PHE A 122 -17.90 -6.36 -0.50
N GLU A 123 -18.76 -7.33 -0.76
CA GLU A 123 -19.88 -7.65 0.15
C GLU A 123 -19.41 -8.03 1.56
N SER A 124 -18.23 -8.66 1.66
CA SER A 124 -17.61 -9.08 2.91
C SER A 124 -16.11 -9.33 2.71
N ASP A 125 -15.38 -9.46 3.82
CA ASP A 125 -13.98 -9.91 3.78
C ASP A 125 -13.82 -11.30 3.17
N LYS A 126 -14.85 -12.16 3.29
CA LYS A 126 -14.87 -13.47 2.62
C LYS A 126 -14.95 -13.32 1.10
N ALA A 127 -15.79 -12.41 0.59
CA ALA A 127 -15.89 -12.09 -0.83
C ALA A 127 -14.58 -11.50 -1.34
N TYR A 128 -13.96 -10.60 -0.59
CA TYR A 128 -12.63 -10.07 -0.90
C TYR A 128 -11.56 -11.17 -0.97
N LYS A 129 -11.48 -12.06 0.01
CA LYS A 129 -10.54 -13.20 -0.02
C LYS A 129 -10.77 -14.10 -1.23
N LYS A 130 -12.04 -14.34 -1.61
CA LYS A 130 -12.40 -15.09 -2.82
C LYS A 130 -11.92 -14.39 -4.10
N PHE A 131 -12.08 -13.07 -4.18
CA PHE A 131 -11.52 -12.27 -5.28
C PHE A 131 -10.00 -12.43 -5.39
N VAL A 132 -9.28 -12.30 -4.28
CA VAL A 132 -7.81 -12.47 -4.25
C VAL A 132 -7.42 -13.88 -4.69
N SER A 133 -8.12 -14.91 -4.21
CA SER A 133 -7.86 -16.30 -4.64
C SER A 133 -8.04 -16.48 -6.14
N LYS A 134 -9.15 -15.97 -6.72
CA LYS A 134 -9.39 -16.01 -8.17
C LYS A 134 -8.29 -15.28 -8.96
N LEU A 135 -7.88 -14.10 -8.47
CA LEU A 135 -6.81 -13.31 -9.10
C LEU A 135 -5.50 -14.09 -9.15
N LEU A 136 -5.14 -14.77 -8.05
CA LEU A 136 -3.93 -15.60 -7.96
C LEU A 136 -4.02 -16.84 -8.85
N GLU A 137 -5.15 -17.56 -8.81
CA GLU A 137 -5.40 -18.76 -9.60
C GLU A 137 -5.33 -18.47 -11.10
N ARG A 138 -5.95 -17.38 -11.56
CA ARG A 138 -5.91 -16.93 -12.96
C ARG A 138 -4.48 -16.70 -13.44
N ASN A 139 -3.63 -16.18 -12.58
CA ASN A 139 -2.23 -15.92 -12.88
C ASN A 139 -1.30 -17.08 -12.50
N LYS A 140 -1.83 -18.24 -12.03
CA LYS A 140 -1.08 -19.42 -11.60
C LYS A 140 -0.07 -19.12 -10.48
N ILE A 141 -0.44 -18.24 -9.58
CA ILE A 141 0.36 -17.82 -8.43
C ILE A 141 -0.15 -18.52 -7.17
N ASN A 142 0.76 -19.07 -6.39
CA ASN A 142 0.47 -19.60 -5.07
C ASN A 142 0.87 -18.58 -4.00
N LEU A 143 -0.05 -18.29 -3.08
CA LEU A 143 0.20 -17.46 -1.90
C LEU A 143 0.12 -18.34 -0.66
N GLY A 144 1.17 -18.35 0.13
CA GLY A 144 1.26 -19.15 1.35
C GLY A 144 2.41 -18.71 2.22
N THR A 145 2.75 -19.47 3.27
CA THR A 145 3.85 -19.13 4.17
C THR A 145 5.18 -18.96 3.46
N ALA A 146 5.46 -19.81 2.47
CA ALA A 146 6.70 -19.75 1.71
C ALA A 146 6.74 -18.60 0.70
N ASN A 147 5.58 -18.13 0.28
CA ASN A 147 5.40 -17.16 -0.79
C ASN A 147 4.39 -16.11 -0.33
N ALA A 148 4.61 -15.53 0.86
CA ALA A 148 3.67 -14.60 1.45
C ALA A 148 3.60 -13.23 0.75
N ILE A 149 4.57 -12.94 -0.11
CA ILE A 149 4.59 -11.73 -0.95
C ILE A 149 4.81 -12.18 -2.39
N GLN A 150 3.90 -11.79 -3.28
CA GLN A 150 3.98 -12.12 -4.69
C GLN A 150 3.81 -10.89 -5.55
N THR A 151 4.67 -10.75 -6.57
CA THR A 151 4.51 -9.71 -7.61
C THR A 151 4.49 -10.39 -8.96
N PHE A 152 3.48 -10.11 -9.75
CA PHE A 152 3.29 -10.67 -11.08
C PHE A 152 2.67 -9.65 -12.04
N THR A 153 2.60 -10.00 -13.30
CA THR A 153 2.11 -9.13 -14.37
C THR A 153 0.94 -9.80 -15.06
N ASP A 154 -0.19 -9.10 -15.14
CA ASP A 154 -1.33 -9.52 -15.95
C ASP A 154 -1.38 -8.67 -17.22
N THR A 155 -1.33 -9.34 -18.37
CA THR A 155 -1.31 -8.72 -19.71
C THR A 155 -2.60 -8.97 -20.48
N SER A 156 -3.63 -9.50 -19.83
CA SER A 156 -4.88 -9.93 -20.47
C SER A 156 -5.75 -8.76 -20.97
N LEU A 157 -5.58 -7.57 -20.43
CA LEU A 157 -6.30 -6.37 -20.88
C LEU A 157 -5.71 -5.81 -22.17
N ASP A 158 -6.54 -5.23 -23.03
CA ASP A 158 -6.10 -4.65 -24.29
C ASP A 158 -5.31 -3.35 -24.10
N ASP A 159 -5.75 -2.48 -23.21
CA ASP A 159 -5.22 -1.11 -23.05
C ASP A 159 -4.10 -1.00 -22.02
N PHE A 160 -4.05 -1.92 -21.04
CA PHE A 160 -3.14 -1.85 -19.90
C PHE A 160 -2.41 -3.16 -19.64
N ILE A 161 -1.22 -3.05 -19.11
CA ILE A 161 -0.53 -4.10 -18.40
C ILE A 161 -0.69 -3.81 -16.92
N LEU A 162 -1.11 -4.80 -16.12
CA LEU A 162 -1.24 -4.65 -14.68
C LEU A 162 -0.05 -5.31 -13.99
N ARG A 163 0.71 -4.54 -13.24
CA ARG A 163 1.66 -5.07 -12.27
C ARG A 163 0.96 -5.19 -10.92
N ILE A 164 0.82 -6.41 -10.43
CA ILE A 164 0.05 -6.73 -9.24
C ILE A 164 0.99 -7.25 -8.17
N THR A 165 0.96 -6.64 -6.99
CA THR A 165 1.64 -7.12 -5.79
C THR A 165 0.60 -7.55 -4.78
N VAL A 166 0.71 -8.77 -4.27
CA VAL A 166 -0.16 -9.30 -3.22
C VAL A 166 0.69 -9.62 -1.99
N ILE A 167 0.32 -9.05 -0.87
CA ILE A 167 0.88 -9.33 0.46
C ILE A 167 -0.14 -10.19 1.20
N SER A 168 0.27 -11.37 1.66
CA SER A 168 -0.60 -12.29 2.40
C SER A 168 -1.11 -11.68 3.71
N GLY A 169 -2.32 -12.03 4.10
CA GLY A 169 -2.87 -11.71 5.42
C GLY A 169 -2.04 -12.28 6.59
N LEU A 170 -1.14 -13.21 6.33
CA LEU A 170 -0.18 -13.71 7.33
C LEU A 170 0.84 -12.65 7.77
N LEU A 171 1.08 -11.64 6.92
CA LEU A 171 2.03 -10.55 7.16
C LEU A 171 1.34 -9.23 7.54
N THR A 172 0.03 -9.13 7.39
CA THR A 172 -0.72 -7.88 7.63
C THR A 172 -1.37 -7.89 9.00
N ASP A 173 -1.38 -6.76 9.67
CA ASP A 173 -1.98 -6.61 11.01
C ASP A 173 -3.49 -6.88 11.01
N SER A 174 -4.16 -6.64 9.88
CA SER A 174 -5.60 -6.90 9.71
C SER A 174 -5.93 -8.38 9.49
N GLY A 175 -4.95 -9.25 9.20
CA GLY A 175 -5.17 -10.63 8.78
C GLY A 175 -5.83 -10.76 7.38
N LEU A 176 -5.98 -9.65 6.65
CA LEU A 176 -6.49 -9.61 5.28
C LEU A 176 -5.35 -9.37 4.30
N PRO A 177 -5.33 -10.00 3.12
CA PRO A 177 -4.31 -9.69 2.12
C PRO A 177 -4.38 -8.24 1.71
N VAL A 178 -3.26 -7.66 1.31
CA VAL A 178 -3.19 -6.35 0.64
C VAL A 178 -2.89 -6.59 -0.82
N VAL A 179 -3.67 -5.98 -1.71
CA VAL A 179 -3.46 -6.04 -3.16
C VAL A 179 -3.12 -4.64 -3.67
N ALA A 180 -1.98 -4.50 -4.32
CA ALA A 180 -1.57 -3.27 -4.98
C ALA A 180 -1.46 -3.52 -6.48
N ILE A 181 -2.19 -2.74 -7.27
CA ILE A 181 -2.25 -2.84 -8.73
C ILE A 181 -1.72 -1.54 -9.32
N ARG A 182 -0.64 -1.61 -10.10
CA ARG A 182 -0.17 -0.52 -10.94
C ARG A 182 -0.54 -0.75 -12.38
N LYS A 183 -1.17 0.24 -12.99
CA LYS A 183 -1.58 0.22 -14.39
C LYS A 183 -0.50 0.83 -15.26
N ILE A 184 -0.10 0.12 -16.28
CA ILE A 184 0.91 0.54 -17.25
C ILE A 184 0.23 0.58 -18.62
N PRO A 185 0.02 1.77 -19.21
CA PRO A 185 -0.60 1.87 -20.54
C PRO A 185 0.23 1.11 -21.58
N LYS A 186 -0.42 0.27 -22.40
CA LYS A 186 0.24 -0.38 -23.55
C LYS A 186 0.60 0.63 -24.64
N ASN A 187 -0.23 1.65 -24.81
CA ASN A 187 0.04 2.77 -25.70
C ASN A 187 0.92 3.80 -25.00
N LYS A 188 2.16 3.99 -25.49
CA LYS A 188 3.10 4.95 -24.93
C LYS A 188 2.65 6.37 -25.23
N TYR A 189 2.67 7.23 -24.22
CA TYR A 189 2.47 8.65 -24.41
C TYR A 189 3.63 9.25 -25.24
N ASN A 190 3.29 10.00 -26.27
CA ASN A 190 4.28 10.84 -26.96
C ASN A 190 4.48 12.18 -26.24
N LEU A 191 5.51 12.95 -26.64
CA LEU A 191 5.84 14.22 -25.98
C LEU A 191 4.70 15.25 -26.03
N LEU A 192 3.88 15.25 -27.09
CA LEU A 192 2.72 16.14 -27.20
C LEU A 192 1.65 15.78 -26.17
N THR A 193 1.33 14.49 -26.04
CA THR A 193 0.39 13.99 -25.02
C THR A 193 0.87 14.33 -23.61
N LEU A 194 2.18 14.14 -23.32
CA LEU A 194 2.77 14.49 -22.03
C LEU A 194 2.72 16.00 -21.77
N SER A 195 2.89 16.82 -22.81
CA SER A 195 2.75 18.28 -22.72
C SER A 195 1.31 18.68 -22.39
N HIS A 196 0.33 18.09 -23.06
CA HIS A 196 -1.09 18.34 -22.79
C HIS A 196 -1.50 17.87 -21.37
N LYS A 197 -0.92 16.77 -20.87
CA LYS A 197 -1.11 16.30 -19.50
C LYS A 197 -0.34 17.14 -18.45
N GLY A 198 0.34 18.19 -18.89
CA GLY A 198 1.00 19.18 -18.02
C GLY A 198 2.37 18.77 -17.48
N MET A 199 3.02 17.74 -18.05
CA MET A 199 4.33 17.28 -17.60
C MET A 199 5.42 18.36 -17.69
N PHE A 200 5.32 19.25 -18.67
CA PHE A 200 6.31 20.32 -18.92
C PHE A 200 5.86 21.69 -18.40
N THR A 201 4.73 21.78 -17.69
CA THR A 201 4.28 23.06 -17.11
C THR A 201 5.17 23.46 -15.94
N LYS A 202 5.75 24.67 -16.00
CA LYS A 202 6.50 25.25 -14.90
C LYS A 202 5.58 25.51 -13.70
N GLY A 203 5.98 25.01 -12.53
CA GLY A 203 5.45 25.50 -11.26
C GLY A 203 4.04 25.05 -10.91
N ARG A 204 3.76 23.74 -10.81
CA ARG A 204 2.77 23.33 -9.82
C ARG A 204 3.35 23.69 -8.45
N LYS A 205 2.77 24.71 -7.81
CA LYS A 205 2.90 24.81 -6.35
C LYS A 205 2.56 23.43 -5.79
N PRO A 206 3.33 22.88 -4.85
CA PRO A 206 2.91 21.67 -4.14
C PRO A 206 1.45 21.89 -3.75
N ALA A 207 0.58 20.92 -4.03
CA ALA A 207 -0.79 20.99 -3.55
C ALA A 207 -0.70 21.36 -2.07
N GLU A 208 -1.44 22.38 -1.64
CA GLU A 208 -1.49 22.73 -0.21
C GLU A 208 -1.78 21.41 0.51
N LYS A 209 -0.82 21.00 1.33
CA LYS A 209 -0.95 19.74 2.09
C LYS A 209 -2.14 19.95 3.00
N GLU A 210 -3.18 19.15 2.80
CA GLU A 210 -4.27 19.08 3.77
C GLU A 210 -3.66 18.59 5.08
N LYS A 211 -3.34 19.54 5.97
CA LYS A 211 -2.88 19.22 7.33
C LYS A 211 -4.06 18.56 8.04
N ASN A 212 -3.85 17.37 8.55
CA ASN A 212 -4.77 16.74 9.49
C ASN A 212 -4.88 17.61 10.74
N THR A 213 -6.04 18.12 11.02
CA THR A 213 -6.08 19.55 11.16
C THR A 213 -6.41 20.00 12.56
N ARG A 214 -7.03 19.15 13.36
CA ARG A 214 -7.53 19.65 14.63
C ARG A 214 -6.60 19.42 15.80
N THR A 215 -5.98 18.24 15.86
CA THR A 215 -5.17 17.86 17.03
C THR A 215 -3.82 18.58 16.99
N ILE A 216 -3.14 18.56 15.83
CA ILE A 216 -1.86 19.25 15.67
C ILE A 216 -1.97 20.76 15.89
N ARG A 217 -3.03 21.40 15.40
CA ARG A 217 -3.27 22.84 15.61
C ARG A 217 -3.54 23.20 17.07
N VAL A 218 -4.21 22.34 17.82
CA VAL A 218 -4.40 22.51 19.24
C VAL A 218 -3.09 22.33 19.97
N PHE A 219 -2.30 21.31 19.60
CA PHE A 219 -0.98 21.05 20.16
C PHE A 219 -0.01 22.21 19.91
N GLU A 220 0.05 22.77 18.69
CA GLU A 220 0.83 23.97 18.35
C GLU A 220 0.49 25.18 19.23
N LYS A 221 -0.79 25.35 19.58
CA LYS A 221 -1.23 26.43 20.48
C LYS A 221 -0.82 26.21 21.94
N LEU A 222 -0.86 24.97 22.39
CA LEU A 222 -0.49 24.60 23.77
C LEU A 222 1.02 24.53 23.97
N ASN A 223 1.77 24.20 22.93
CA ASN A 223 3.22 24.05 22.93
C ASN A 223 3.82 24.76 21.70
N PRO A 224 3.90 26.09 21.68
CA PRO A 224 4.25 26.84 20.47
C PRO A 224 5.63 26.47 19.89
N GLU A 225 6.61 26.18 20.73
CA GLU A 225 7.96 25.81 20.30
C GLU A 225 8.01 24.41 19.70
N LEU A 226 7.64 23.40 20.49
CA LEU A 226 7.63 22.00 20.02
C LEU A 226 6.57 21.71 18.98
N GLY A 227 5.43 22.43 19.03
CA GLY A 227 4.33 22.20 18.10
C GLY A 227 4.73 22.44 16.64
N GLN A 228 5.42 23.53 16.36
CA GLN A 228 5.93 23.84 15.04
C GLN A 228 6.98 22.81 14.60
N ILE A 229 7.90 22.44 15.50
CA ILE A 229 8.95 21.45 15.23
C ILE A 229 8.32 20.11 14.88
N ILE A 230 7.36 19.61 15.64
CA ILE A 230 6.63 18.36 15.37
C ILE A 230 5.91 18.41 14.01
N SER A 231 5.26 19.55 13.71
CA SER A 231 4.60 19.76 12.42
C SER A 231 5.60 19.68 11.26
N ASP A 232 6.74 20.35 11.39
CA ASP A 232 7.81 20.32 10.37
C ASP A 232 8.40 18.91 10.21
N MET A 233 8.55 18.19 11.31
CA MET A 233 9.00 16.78 11.30
C MET A 233 8.03 15.86 10.55
N ILE A 234 6.73 15.99 10.76
CA ILE A 234 5.72 15.20 10.04
C ILE A 234 5.82 15.44 8.53
N ASP A 235 6.08 16.68 8.14
CA ASP A 235 6.22 17.06 6.73
C ASP A 235 7.59 16.73 6.12
N SER A 236 8.59 16.42 6.95
CA SER A 236 9.98 16.20 6.55
C SER A 236 10.17 14.92 5.69
N LYS A 237 11.39 14.80 5.15
CA LYS A 237 11.80 13.61 4.37
C LYS A 237 11.89 12.35 5.24
N GLY A 238 12.30 12.49 6.50
CA GLY A 238 12.44 11.35 7.38
C GLY A 238 12.77 11.73 8.81
N ILE A 239 12.42 10.83 9.75
CA ILE A 239 12.64 11.01 11.18
C ILE A 239 13.30 9.76 11.77
N LEU A 240 14.35 9.97 12.52
CA LEU A 240 14.99 8.97 13.36
C LEU A 240 14.68 9.25 14.83
N PHE A 241 13.92 8.38 15.48
CA PHE A 241 13.62 8.46 16.91
C PHE A 241 14.67 7.67 17.70
N THR A 242 15.19 8.24 18.79
CA THR A 242 16.19 7.58 19.60
C THR A 242 15.94 7.77 21.09
N GLY A 243 16.57 6.94 21.90
CA GLY A 243 16.45 6.91 23.37
C GLY A 243 16.52 5.47 23.89
N LYS A 244 16.67 5.33 25.20
CA LYS A 244 16.70 4.02 25.88
C LYS A 244 15.37 3.27 25.73
N GLY A 245 15.33 1.99 26.09
CA GLY A 245 14.10 1.24 26.23
C GLY A 245 13.11 1.97 27.14
N ALA A 246 11.83 1.94 26.78
CA ALA A 246 10.75 2.61 27.52
C ALA A 246 10.88 4.14 27.67
N SER A 247 11.66 4.83 26.81
CA SER A 247 11.77 6.29 26.84
C SER A 247 10.61 7.04 26.18
N GLY A 248 9.65 6.32 25.55
CA GLY A 248 8.48 6.90 24.90
C GLY A 248 8.59 7.04 23.37
N LYS A 249 9.62 6.44 22.72
CA LYS A 249 9.79 6.48 21.25
C LYS A 249 8.53 6.03 20.50
N THR A 250 8.09 4.81 20.76
CA THR A 250 6.88 4.22 20.13
C THR A 250 5.63 5.03 20.43
N THR A 251 5.51 5.58 21.63
CA THR A 251 4.39 6.43 22.03
C THR A 251 4.35 7.74 21.20
N LEU A 252 5.50 8.41 21.05
CA LEU A 252 5.57 9.63 20.25
C LEU A 252 5.35 9.32 18.76
N MET A 253 5.98 8.25 18.24
CA MET A 253 5.76 7.82 16.85
C MET A 253 4.27 7.56 16.58
N ASN A 254 3.59 6.84 17.47
CA ASN A 254 2.16 6.53 17.31
C ASN A 254 1.29 7.79 17.32
N ALA A 255 1.58 8.74 18.22
CA ALA A 255 0.88 10.02 18.23
C ALA A 255 1.10 10.81 16.94
N MET A 256 2.33 10.79 16.40
CA MET A 256 2.65 11.48 15.15
C MET A 256 2.10 10.76 13.90
N ILE A 257 1.93 9.44 13.93
CA ILE A 257 1.30 8.67 12.85
C ILE A 257 -0.13 9.17 12.61
N SER A 258 -0.88 9.48 13.66
CA SER A 258 -2.25 9.98 13.55
C SER A 258 -2.34 11.39 12.93
N GLU A 259 -1.22 12.09 12.82
CA GLU A 259 -1.14 13.42 12.19
C GLU A 259 -0.61 13.36 10.75
N ILE A 260 -0.29 12.17 10.22
CA ILE A 260 0.12 12.00 8.81
C ILE A 260 -1.04 12.40 7.90
N PRO A 261 -0.80 13.22 6.86
CA PRO A 261 -1.84 13.63 5.93
C PRO A 261 -2.54 12.42 5.28
N HIS A 262 -3.89 12.41 5.29
CA HIS A 262 -4.71 11.33 4.73
C HIS A 262 -4.54 11.11 3.22
N ASN A 263 -3.89 12.02 2.53
CA ASN A 263 -3.54 11.91 1.11
C ASN A 263 -2.16 11.27 0.88
N GLU A 264 -1.46 10.86 1.93
CA GLU A 264 -0.25 10.05 1.84
C GLU A 264 -0.61 8.55 1.94
N SER A 265 0.14 7.70 1.25
CA SER A 265 0.04 6.24 1.42
C SER A 265 1.16 5.77 2.33
N VAL A 266 0.82 5.02 3.36
CA VAL A 266 1.72 4.67 4.46
C VAL A 266 1.79 3.16 4.65
N MET A 267 3.00 2.61 4.74
CA MET A 267 3.24 1.24 5.18
C MET A 267 4.02 1.27 6.48
N ILE A 268 3.53 0.54 7.48
CA ILE A 268 4.23 0.30 8.74
C ILE A 268 4.79 -1.12 8.71
N CYS A 269 6.10 -1.25 8.94
CA CYS A 269 6.82 -2.51 9.09
C CYS A 269 7.26 -2.65 10.53
N GLN A 270 6.85 -3.71 11.23
CA GLN A 270 7.10 -3.88 12.64
C GLN A 270 7.23 -5.36 13.04
N GLU A 271 7.84 -5.63 14.19
CA GLU A 271 7.89 -7.01 14.70
C GLU A 271 6.54 -7.42 15.28
N ASN A 272 5.96 -6.54 16.07
CA ASN A 272 4.64 -6.71 16.67
C ASN A 272 3.80 -5.47 16.32
N ALA A 273 2.48 -5.65 16.24
CA ALA A 273 1.53 -4.58 15.87
C ALA A 273 1.36 -3.54 17.02
N GLU A 274 2.37 -2.67 17.21
CA GLU A 274 2.38 -1.60 18.21
C GLU A 274 2.05 -0.23 17.61
N LEU A 275 2.45 -0.01 16.35
CA LEU A 275 2.20 1.22 15.61
C LEU A 275 0.98 1.03 14.70
N PHE A 276 0.03 1.94 14.79
CA PHE A 276 -1.21 1.88 13.99
C PHE A 276 -1.92 3.23 13.92
N ASP A 277 -2.76 3.40 12.91
CA ASP A 277 -3.84 4.37 12.90
C ASP A 277 -5.05 3.77 12.18
N LEU A 278 -6.17 3.67 12.90
CA LEU A 278 -7.42 3.10 12.39
C LEU A 278 -8.22 4.10 11.54
N ASN A 279 -7.89 5.39 11.62
CA ASN A 279 -8.62 6.46 10.93
C ASN A 279 -7.96 6.82 9.59
N HIS A 280 -6.69 6.47 9.40
CA HIS A 280 -5.97 6.82 8.19
C HIS A 280 -6.44 5.95 7.01
N PRO A 281 -6.95 6.53 5.91
CA PRO A 281 -7.61 5.77 4.84
C PRO A 281 -6.64 4.91 4.02
N ASP A 282 -5.39 5.34 3.87
CA ASP A 282 -4.36 4.70 3.04
C ASP A 282 -3.11 4.30 3.87
N LEU A 283 -3.34 3.69 5.05
CA LEU A 283 -2.31 3.15 5.92
C LEU A 283 -2.55 1.67 6.18
N PHE A 284 -1.50 0.87 6.13
CA PHE A 284 -1.54 -0.54 6.53
C PHE A 284 -0.27 -0.95 7.26
N GLY A 285 -0.41 -1.86 8.21
CA GLY A 285 0.69 -2.45 8.95
C GLY A 285 1.02 -3.85 8.45
N CYS A 286 2.31 -4.16 8.42
CA CYS A 286 2.85 -5.50 8.22
C CYS A 286 3.79 -5.84 9.37
N HIS A 287 3.74 -7.09 9.78
CA HIS A 287 4.61 -7.62 10.83
C HIS A 287 5.44 -8.80 10.35
N VAL A 288 6.52 -9.08 11.05
CA VAL A 288 7.40 -10.21 10.77
C VAL A 288 6.65 -11.52 10.93
N LEU A 289 7.00 -12.49 10.13
CA LEU A 289 6.53 -13.86 10.27
C LEU A 289 7.71 -14.73 10.70
N THR A 290 7.75 -15.07 11.98
CA THR A 290 8.74 -15.99 12.52
C THR A 290 8.24 -17.43 12.48
N ASN A 291 9.12 -18.34 12.16
CA ASN A 291 8.81 -19.75 12.02
C ASN A 291 8.52 -20.42 13.37
N THR A 292 7.34 -20.93 13.52
CA THR A 292 6.92 -21.74 14.68
C THR A 292 6.71 -23.21 14.29
N GLY A 293 7.64 -23.83 13.59
CA GLY A 293 7.50 -25.23 13.18
C GLY A 293 8.61 -25.74 12.27
N ASP A 294 8.39 -26.88 11.63
CA ASP A 294 9.35 -27.57 10.77
C ASP A 294 9.71 -26.83 9.45
N SER A 295 9.05 -25.74 9.11
CA SER A 295 9.35 -24.92 7.94
C SER A 295 10.36 -23.82 8.29
N LYS A 296 11.49 -23.76 7.59
CA LYS A 296 12.57 -22.75 7.78
C LYS A 296 12.28 -21.41 7.09
N ILE A 297 11.03 -20.98 7.02
CA ILE A 297 10.66 -19.77 6.28
C ILE A 297 10.34 -18.66 7.27
N SER A 298 11.08 -17.57 7.21
CA SER A 298 10.85 -16.33 7.96
C SER A 298 10.72 -15.16 7.00
N TYR A 299 9.94 -14.16 7.38
CA TYR A 299 9.94 -12.84 6.79
C TYR A 299 10.34 -11.85 7.86
N GLU A 300 11.48 -11.23 7.66
CA GLU A 300 12.08 -10.27 8.58
C GLU A 300 11.73 -8.83 8.20
N LEU A 301 12.01 -7.86 9.06
CA LEU A 301 11.75 -6.44 8.77
C LEU A 301 12.46 -5.96 7.49
N GLY A 302 13.66 -6.50 7.19
CA GLY A 302 14.38 -6.21 5.96
C GLY A 302 13.63 -6.66 4.70
N ASP A 303 12.87 -7.77 4.75
CA ASP A 303 12.04 -8.23 3.64
C ASP A 303 10.83 -7.33 3.46
N LEU A 304 10.19 -6.91 4.56
CA LEU A 304 9.05 -5.98 4.53
C LEU A 304 9.44 -4.62 3.96
N THR A 305 10.63 -4.10 4.30
CA THR A 305 11.09 -2.81 3.73
C THR A 305 11.35 -2.89 2.23
N ARG A 306 11.75 -4.04 1.70
CA ARG A 306 11.87 -4.25 0.24
C ARG A 306 10.52 -4.20 -0.47
N VAL A 307 9.45 -4.68 0.19
CA VAL A 307 8.09 -4.62 -0.36
C VAL A 307 7.62 -3.19 -0.54
N ALA A 308 8.04 -2.27 0.32
CA ALA A 308 7.74 -0.86 0.20
C ALA A 308 8.12 -0.28 -1.18
N LEU A 309 9.16 -0.81 -1.82
CA LEU A 309 9.58 -0.40 -3.16
C LEU A 309 8.71 -0.98 -4.29
N LEU A 310 7.86 -1.96 -3.99
CA LEU A 310 6.98 -2.64 -4.95
C LEU A 310 5.55 -2.07 -4.93
N VAL A 311 5.21 -1.36 -3.84
CA VAL A 311 3.90 -0.78 -3.59
C VAL A 311 4.01 0.75 -3.69
N ASP A 312 3.06 1.41 -4.34
CA ASP A 312 3.06 2.86 -4.47
C ASP A 312 2.81 3.55 -3.11
N LEU A 313 3.88 3.90 -2.41
CA LEU A 313 3.87 4.52 -1.10
C LEU A 313 4.46 5.93 -1.13
N ASP A 314 3.99 6.78 -0.23
CA ASP A 314 4.62 8.06 0.07
C ASP A 314 5.52 7.95 1.30
N ARG A 315 5.15 7.06 2.25
CA ARG A 315 5.85 6.92 3.53
C ARG A 315 6.04 5.47 3.95
N VAL A 316 7.22 5.17 4.49
CA VAL A 316 7.58 3.88 5.09
C VAL A 316 7.99 4.10 6.54
N ILE A 317 7.35 3.40 7.45
CA ILE A 317 7.65 3.46 8.88
C ILE A 317 8.15 2.08 9.31
N VAL A 318 9.37 2.03 9.85
CA VAL A 318 9.92 0.82 10.49
C VAL A 318 9.90 1.04 11.99
N GLY A 319 9.22 0.17 12.72
CA GLY A 319 9.03 0.33 14.17
C GLY A 319 10.34 0.53 14.93
N GLU A 320 11.31 -0.34 14.68
CA GLU A 320 12.66 -0.25 15.25
C GLU A 320 13.67 -0.88 14.31
N VAL A 321 14.82 -0.24 14.16
CA VAL A 321 15.99 -0.80 13.47
C VAL A 321 16.92 -1.40 14.50
N LYS A 322 17.18 -2.71 14.38
CA LYS A 322 18.06 -3.49 15.24
C LYS A 322 19.26 -4.06 14.50
N GLU A 323 19.14 -4.20 13.18
CA GLU A 323 20.10 -4.87 12.32
C GLU A 323 20.40 -4.12 11.02
N GLY A 324 21.46 -4.52 10.36
CA GLY A 324 21.94 -3.88 9.14
C GLY A 324 20.96 -4.00 7.95
N SER A 325 20.28 -5.12 7.81
CA SER A 325 19.34 -5.37 6.71
C SER A 325 18.17 -4.39 6.69
N GLU A 326 17.66 -4.04 7.87
CA GLU A 326 16.59 -3.07 8.09
C GLU A 326 17.06 -1.65 7.80
N ALA A 327 18.23 -1.27 8.34
CA ALA A 327 18.82 0.03 8.11
C ALA A 327 19.11 0.28 6.64
N ALA A 328 19.70 -0.71 5.94
CA ALA A 328 20.01 -0.62 4.53
C ALA A 328 18.74 -0.55 3.66
N GLY A 329 17.71 -1.33 3.98
CA GLY A 329 16.44 -1.31 3.27
C GLY A 329 15.74 0.05 3.40
N LEU A 330 15.68 0.59 4.63
CA LEU A 330 15.03 1.87 4.90
C LEU A 330 15.81 3.06 4.31
N SER A 331 17.15 3.05 4.40
CA SER A 331 17.97 4.09 3.78
C SER A 331 17.80 4.11 2.25
N LYS A 332 17.72 2.94 1.62
CA LYS A 332 17.43 2.84 0.18
C LYS A 332 16.05 3.40 -0.17
N ALA A 333 15.04 3.14 0.63
CA ALA A 333 13.70 3.72 0.44
C ALA A 333 13.75 5.25 0.56
N SER A 334 14.46 5.81 1.55
CA SER A 334 14.60 7.25 1.73
C SER A 334 15.33 7.93 0.55
N MET A 335 16.36 7.30 0.01
CA MET A 335 17.11 7.80 -1.14
C MET A 335 16.30 7.73 -2.46
N THR A 336 15.23 6.93 -2.52
CA THR A 336 14.31 6.87 -3.66
C THR A 336 13.10 7.82 -3.52
N GLY A 337 13.07 8.64 -2.47
CA GLY A 337 12.10 9.71 -2.30
C GLY A 337 10.93 9.38 -1.37
N HIS A 338 10.92 8.20 -0.74
CA HIS A 338 9.94 7.89 0.31
C HIS A 338 10.29 8.65 1.58
N LYS A 339 9.28 9.14 2.28
CA LYS A 339 9.46 9.64 3.65
C LYS A 339 9.64 8.45 4.58
N CYS A 340 10.69 8.44 5.37
CA CYS A 340 11.06 7.28 6.19
C CYS A 340 11.11 7.62 7.67
N TRP A 341 10.40 6.87 8.50
CA TRP A 341 10.47 6.97 9.96
C TRP A 341 10.96 5.67 10.55
N THR A 342 11.78 5.77 11.58
CA THR A 342 12.17 4.61 12.37
C THR A 342 12.65 5.00 13.76
N SER A 343 12.77 4.01 14.64
CA SER A 343 13.45 4.17 15.91
C SER A 343 14.73 3.33 15.99
N VAL A 344 15.68 3.79 16.78
CA VAL A 344 16.91 3.08 17.13
C VAL A 344 17.27 3.39 18.59
N HIS A 345 17.85 2.43 19.29
CA HIS A 345 18.37 2.69 20.62
C HIS A 345 19.67 3.51 20.57
N GLY A 346 19.70 4.65 21.26
CA GLY A 346 20.87 5.51 21.41
C GLY A 346 20.71 6.42 22.63
N GLU A 347 21.81 6.99 23.09
CA GLU A 347 21.87 7.89 24.25
C GLU A 347 21.87 9.37 23.85
N SER A 348 21.98 9.67 22.56
CA SER A 348 21.89 11.01 21.98
C SER A 348 21.50 10.93 20.52
N CYS A 349 21.14 12.06 19.91
CA CYS A 349 20.87 12.15 18.47
C CYS A 349 22.10 11.73 17.64
N GLN A 350 23.29 12.18 18.00
CA GLN A 350 24.51 11.85 17.26
C GLN A 350 24.81 10.36 17.30
N MET A 351 24.74 9.72 18.48
CA MET A 351 24.98 8.27 18.62
C MET A 351 23.96 7.44 17.78
N ALA A 352 22.75 7.92 17.62
CA ALA A 352 21.74 7.27 16.80
C ALA A 352 22.13 7.30 15.31
N VAL A 353 22.65 8.43 14.83
CA VAL A 353 23.12 8.60 13.45
C VAL A 353 24.33 7.68 13.20
N ASP A 354 25.31 7.68 14.10
CA ASP A 354 26.49 6.83 13.98
C ASP A 354 26.12 5.35 13.97
N LYS A 355 25.21 4.93 14.85
CA LYS A 355 24.71 3.56 14.92
C LYS A 355 23.97 3.14 13.65
N MET A 356 23.15 4.01 13.08
CA MET A 356 22.49 3.76 11.80
C MET A 356 23.50 3.62 10.67
N ALA A 357 24.55 4.45 10.63
CA ALA A 357 25.62 4.34 9.66
C ALA A 357 26.39 3.02 9.79
N ASP A 358 26.67 2.58 11.01
CA ASP A 358 27.31 1.29 11.28
C ASP A 358 26.44 0.11 10.79
N TYR A 359 25.13 0.13 11.05
CA TYR A 359 24.21 -0.89 10.56
C TYR A 359 24.19 -0.94 9.02
N ILE A 360 24.12 0.23 8.36
CA ILE A 360 24.18 0.31 6.90
C ILE A 360 25.50 -0.26 6.38
N SER A 361 26.63 0.11 7.00
CA SER A 361 27.96 -0.39 6.65
C SER A 361 28.07 -1.91 6.76
N GLN A 362 27.56 -2.49 7.85
CA GLN A 362 27.56 -3.94 8.08
C GLN A 362 26.77 -4.70 7.00
N ALA A 363 25.63 -4.18 6.56
CA ALA A 363 24.78 -4.83 5.58
C ALA A 363 25.23 -4.64 4.14
N THR A 364 25.88 -3.52 3.81
CA THR A 364 26.20 -3.12 2.43
C THR A 364 27.69 -3.24 2.10
N GLY A 365 28.56 -3.24 3.10
CA GLY A 365 30.01 -3.11 2.93
C GLY A 365 30.45 -1.69 2.53
N TYR A 366 29.58 -0.70 2.62
CA TYR A 366 29.95 0.70 2.38
C TYR A 366 30.91 1.22 3.44
N SER A 367 31.75 2.18 3.06
CA SER A 367 32.56 2.94 4.04
C SER A 367 31.61 3.67 5.02
N THR A 368 32.13 4.01 6.21
CA THR A 368 31.41 4.85 7.18
C THR A 368 30.92 6.15 6.54
N ARG A 369 31.78 6.79 5.74
CA ARG A 369 31.45 7.98 4.95
C ARG A 369 30.25 7.78 4.05
N ASP A 370 30.25 6.71 3.24
CA ASP A 370 29.15 6.46 2.29
C ASP A 370 27.87 6.04 3.02
N SER A 371 28.00 5.35 4.15
CA SER A 371 26.88 4.99 5.02
C SER A 371 26.23 6.24 5.64
N LEU A 372 27.04 7.22 6.11
CA LEU A 372 26.54 8.50 6.62
C LEU A 372 25.77 9.28 5.53
N LYS A 373 26.25 9.27 4.28
CA LYS A 373 25.54 9.92 3.15
C LYS A 373 24.17 9.30 2.89
N GLN A 374 24.00 8.00 3.15
CA GLN A 374 22.69 7.35 3.02
C GLN A 374 21.66 7.92 4.04
N LEU A 375 22.12 8.56 5.11
CA LEU A 375 21.25 9.16 6.13
C LEU A 375 20.77 10.57 5.79
N LEU A 376 21.19 11.17 4.67
CA LEU A 376 20.64 12.43 4.17
C LEU A 376 19.14 12.37 3.85
N GLY A 377 18.56 11.18 3.76
CA GLY A 377 17.14 10.96 3.67
C GLY A 377 16.38 11.13 4.99
N PHE A 378 17.08 11.15 6.14
CA PHE A 378 16.52 11.43 7.46
C PHE A 378 16.80 12.89 7.82
N GLU A 379 15.78 13.73 7.80
CA GLU A 379 15.93 15.15 8.02
C GLU A 379 15.99 15.51 9.51
N TYR A 380 15.27 14.77 10.36
CA TYR A 380 15.23 15.01 11.80
C TYR A 380 15.66 13.78 12.60
N VAL A 381 16.35 14.04 13.70
CA VAL A 381 16.66 13.04 14.74
C VAL A 381 16.13 13.56 16.06
N VAL A 382 15.37 12.73 16.79
CA VAL A 382 14.71 13.09 18.04
C VAL A 382 15.14 12.15 19.14
N HIS A 383 15.79 12.68 20.17
CA HIS A 383 16.14 11.93 21.36
C HIS A 383 15.06 12.08 22.43
N LEU A 384 14.66 10.95 23.02
CA LEU A 384 13.71 10.91 24.13
C LEU A 384 14.37 10.34 25.38
N LYS A 385 14.14 11.02 26.50
CA LYS A 385 14.58 10.62 27.83
C LYS A 385 13.44 10.80 28.82
N ASP A 386 13.16 9.78 29.61
CA ASP A 386 12.15 9.84 30.67
C ASP A 386 10.78 10.38 30.20
N PHE A 387 10.30 9.88 29.06
CA PHE A 387 9.05 10.31 28.40
C PHE A 387 9.01 11.79 27.99
N LYS A 388 10.17 12.44 27.82
CA LYS A 388 10.28 13.80 27.32
C LYS A 388 11.10 13.84 26.06
N VAL A 389 10.77 14.77 25.17
CA VAL A 389 11.68 15.16 24.09
C VAL A 389 12.84 15.90 24.73
N ASP A 390 14.02 15.34 24.63
CA ASP A 390 15.25 15.82 25.26
C ASP A 390 16.08 16.66 24.28
N GLU A 391 16.21 16.17 23.05
CA GLU A 391 16.98 16.83 22.00
C GLU A 391 16.33 16.59 20.64
N VAL A 392 16.33 17.60 19.77
CA VAL A 392 16.02 17.47 18.35
C VAL A 392 17.08 18.14 17.54
N ILE A 393 17.71 17.38 16.63
CA ILE A 393 18.63 17.92 15.64
C ILE A 393 18.03 17.77 14.24
N ARG A 394 18.44 18.67 13.33
CA ARG A 394 18.15 18.59 11.91
C ARG A 394 19.41 18.31 11.12
N ILE A 395 19.36 17.32 10.22
CA ILE A 395 20.41 17.05 9.24
C ILE A 395 20.15 17.97 8.06
N SER A 396 21.00 19.00 7.90
CA SER A 396 20.81 20.05 6.88
C SER A 396 21.64 19.81 5.61
N GLY A 397 22.63 18.91 5.64
CA GLY A 397 23.47 18.64 4.49
C GLY A 397 24.68 17.78 4.75
N TRP A 398 25.63 17.83 3.80
CA TRP A 398 26.90 17.12 3.81
C TRP A 398 28.07 18.11 3.68
N ASN A 399 29.01 18.06 4.61
CA ASN A 399 30.28 18.77 4.49
C ASN A 399 31.30 17.88 3.76
N SER A 400 31.67 18.27 2.54
CA SER A 400 32.60 17.49 1.71
C SER A 400 34.05 17.58 2.18
N ASP A 401 34.43 18.65 2.85
CA ASP A 401 35.81 18.86 3.32
C ASP A 401 36.08 18.08 4.60
N GLU A 402 35.11 18.05 5.50
CA GLU A 402 35.23 17.32 6.78
C GLU A 402 34.65 15.90 6.69
N GLU A 403 34.03 15.53 5.55
CA GLU A 403 33.42 14.22 5.30
C GLU A 403 32.36 13.80 6.34
N CYS A 404 31.54 14.76 6.79
CA CYS A 404 30.54 14.55 7.82
C CYS A 404 29.19 15.16 7.46
N LEU A 405 28.13 14.74 8.16
CA LEU A 405 26.82 15.37 8.08
C LEU A 405 26.84 16.73 8.79
N ILE A 406 26.07 17.69 8.26
CA ILE A 406 25.89 19.02 8.87
C ILE A 406 24.62 18.95 9.72
N TYR A 407 24.73 19.32 10.99
CA TYR A 407 23.65 19.28 11.98
C TYR A 407 23.30 20.69 12.46
N GLU A 408 22.01 20.90 12.68
CA GLU A 408 21.45 22.09 13.34
C GLU A 408 20.71 21.63 14.61
N ASN A 409 21.04 22.21 15.75
CA ASN A 409 20.27 21.99 16.97
C ASN A 409 18.96 22.74 16.86
N VAL A 410 17.85 22.02 16.85
CA VAL A 410 16.50 22.59 16.72
C VAL A 410 15.85 22.78 18.08
N TYR A 411 16.10 21.84 18.99
CA TYR A 411 15.57 21.89 20.37
C TYR A 411 16.48 21.13 21.33
N VAL A 412 16.66 21.70 22.51
CA VAL A 412 17.35 21.07 23.65
C VAL A 412 16.55 21.36 24.91
N ASN A 413 16.16 20.30 25.63
CA ASN A 413 15.45 20.42 26.89
C ASN A 413 16.46 20.83 27.97
N MET A 414 16.32 22.05 28.52
CA MET A 414 17.20 22.59 29.56
C MET A 414 16.72 22.18 30.97
#